data_b474817bbb7a7c7b3f6d052c66eac05d
#
_entry.id   b474817bbb7a7c7b3f6d052c66eac05d
#
_cell.length_a   1.000
_cell.length_b   1.000
_cell.length_c   1.000
_cell.angle_alpha   90.00
_cell.angle_beta   90.00
_cell.angle_gamma   90.00
#
_symmetry.space_group_name_H-M   'P 1'
#
loop_
_entity.id
_entity.type
_entity.pdbx_description
1 polymer ?
#
loop_
_entity_poly.entity_id
_entity_poly.type
_entity_poly.pdbx_seq_one_letter_code
_entity_poly.pdbx_strand_id
1 'polypeptide(L)'
;MKKRNQTEWVNVSDKFPDKNGEYLCVIYSKALQFAYIGKLNFAKNLYEINKYSFEKSKGRCGFYAYDGEYGYVEYDDVTHWLPLPELPKGVGHDE
;
A
#
# COMPACT_ATOMS: atom_id res chain seq x y z
N MET A 1 -23.03 -17.73 10.30
CA MET A 1 -22.49 -17.36 9.96
C MET A 1 -21.88 -16.84 9.61
N LYS A 2 -21.68 -16.68 9.57
CA LYS A 2 -21.02 -16.00 9.19
C LYS A 2 -20.21 -15.82 8.47
N LYS A 3 -20.02 -15.47 8.16
CA LYS A 3 -19.31 -15.17 7.46
C LYS A 3 -18.58 -14.68 7.03
N ARG A 4 -18.08 -14.46 6.98
CA ARG A 4 -17.43 -13.83 6.60
C ARG A 4 -16.70 -13.68 5.71
N ASN A 5 -16.43 -13.63 5.42
CA ASN A 5 -15.68 -13.37 4.47
C ASN A 5 -15.41 -12.16 4.19
N GLN A 6 -15.51 -11.77 4.72
CA GLN A 6 -15.41 -10.66 4.35
C GLN A 6 -14.22 -10.01 4.51
N THR A 7 -13.89 -9.28 3.67
CA THR A 7 -12.77 -8.46 3.57
C THR A 7 -12.89 -7.37 4.57
N GLU A 8 -11.98 -7.28 5.46
CA GLU A 8 -12.02 -6.23 6.46
C GLU A 8 -10.85 -5.30 6.27
N TRP A 9 -11.15 -4.06 6.01
CA TRP A 9 -10.11 -3.05 5.90
C TRP A 9 -9.49 -2.78 7.26
N VAL A 10 -8.18 -2.64 7.27
CA VAL A 10 -7.44 -2.28 8.49
C VAL A 10 -7.18 -0.78 8.45
N ASN A 11 -7.56 -0.09 9.51
CA ASN A 11 -7.33 1.35 9.59
C ASN A 11 -5.86 1.59 9.94
N VAL A 12 -5.20 2.48 9.20
CA VAL A 12 -3.77 2.74 9.43
C VAL A 12 -3.51 3.32 10.81
N SER A 13 -4.52 3.96 11.42
CA SER A 13 -4.32 4.48 12.77
C SER A 13 -4.32 3.34 13.80
N ASP A 14 -4.80 2.15 13.43
CA ASP A 14 -4.73 0.99 14.32
C ASP A 14 -3.43 0.24 14.13
N LYS A 15 -3.05 0.00 12.88
CA LYS A 15 -1.76 -0.63 12.62
C LYS A 15 -1.41 -0.53 11.15
N PHE A 16 -0.12 -0.57 10.87
CA PHE A 16 0.42 -0.70 9.53
C PHE A 16 0.68 -2.17 9.23
N PRO A 17 0.89 -2.50 7.94
CA PRO A 17 1.27 -3.88 7.61
C PRO A 17 2.53 -4.32 8.33
N ASP A 18 2.62 -5.62 8.58
CA ASP A 18 3.78 -6.19 9.27
C ASP A 18 4.96 -6.42 8.36
N LYS A 19 4.73 -6.49 7.07
CA LYS A 19 5.77 -6.82 6.11
C LYS A 19 5.73 -5.89 4.91
N ASN A 20 6.89 -5.71 4.31
CA ASN A 20 6.96 -5.06 3.01
C ASN A 20 6.16 -5.86 2.00
N GLY A 21 5.57 -5.20 1.04
CA GLY A 21 4.81 -5.88 0.00
C GLY A 21 3.77 -4.98 -0.60
N GLU A 22 2.92 -5.59 -1.41
CA GLU A 22 1.84 -4.86 -2.07
C GLU A 22 0.53 -5.06 -1.32
N TYR A 23 -0.24 -3.99 -1.24
CA TYR A 23 -1.50 -4.00 -0.51
C TYR A 23 -2.53 -3.18 -1.26
N LEU A 24 -3.79 -3.56 -1.10
CA LEU A 24 -4.88 -2.69 -1.53
C LEU A 24 -5.03 -1.60 -0.48
N CYS A 25 -5.24 -0.39 -0.93
CA CYS A 25 -5.30 0.76 -0.04
C CYS A 25 -6.49 1.64 -0.38
N VAL A 26 -7.09 2.21 0.65
CA VAL A 26 -8.03 3.30 0.46
C VAL A 26 -7.23 4.59 0.59
N ILE A 27 -7.25 5.38 -0.46
CA ILE A 27 -6.47 6.61 -0.54
C ILE A 27 -7.44 7.77 -0.61
N TYR A 28 -7.31 8.72 0.29
CA TYR A 28 -8.18 9.89 0.28
C TYR A 28 -7.48 11.04 -0.41
N SER A 29 -8.10 11.54 -1.48
CA SER A 29 -7.54 12.67 -2.22
C SER A 29 -8.15 13.94 -1.68
N LYS A 30 -7.33 14.77 -1.02
CA LYS A 30 -7.80 16.04 -0.54
C LYS A 30 -8.15 16.97 -1.68
N ALA A 31 -7.38 16.91 -2.76
CA ALA A 31 -7.61 17.78 -3.90
C ALA A 31 -8.95 17.50 -4.56
N LEU A 32 -9.32 16.23 -4.67
CA LEU A 32 -10.55 15.83 -5.31
C LEU A 32 -11.68 15.59 -4.33
N GLN A 33 -11.36 15.52 -3.06
CA GLN A 33 -12.30 15.34 -1.97
C GLN A 33 -13.10 14.04 -2.08
N PHE A 34 -12.42 12.97 -2.49
CA PHE A 34 -13.04 11.65 -2.44
C PHE A 34 -11.95 10.61 -2.20
N ALA A 35 -12.40 9.42 -1.79
CA ALA A 35 -11.52 8.29 -1.57
C ALA A 35 -11.63 7.34 -2.74
N TYR A 36 -10.55 6.65 -3.02
CA TYR A 36 -10.54 5.63 -4.07
C TYR A 36 -9.64 4.49 -3.62
N ILE A 37 -9.76 3.37 -4.30
CA ILE A 37 -8.97 2.18 -3.98
C ILE A 37 -7.86 2.04 -4.99
N GLY A 38 -6.66 1.83 -4.48
CA GLY A 38 -5.50 1.64 -5.33
C GLY A 38 -4.57 0.61 -4.73
N LYS A 39 -3.67 0.10 -5.56
CA LYS A 39 -2.66 -0.84 -5.12
C LYS A 39 -1.37 -0.08 -4.88
N LEU A 40 -0.82 -0.20 -3.68
CA LEU A 40 0.42 0.47 -3.32
C LEU A 40 1.37 -0.52 -2.69
N ASN A 41 2.63 -0.14 -2.65
CA ASN A 41 3.64 -0.89 -1.93
C ASN A 41 3.78 -0.32 -0.53
N PHE A 42 4.11 -1.18 0.41
CA PHE A 42 4.40 -0.75 1.78
C PHE A 42 5.83 -1.13 2.12
N ALA A 43 6.54 -0.25 2.80
CA ALA A 43 7.88 -0.52 3.29
C ALA A 43 7.96 -0.18 4.76
N LYS A 44 8.61 -1.05 5.52
CA LYS A 44 8.84 -0.79 6.94
C LYS A 44 9.87 0.31 7.13
N ASN A 45 10.75 0.47 6.17
CA ASN A 45 11.74 1.55 6.17
C ASN A 45 11.85 2.06 4.75
N LEU A 46 11.20 3.18 4.48
CA LEU A 46 11.18 3.75 3.13
C LEU A 46 12.58 4.03 2.60
N TYR A 47 13.47 4.44 3.48
CA TYR A 47 14.83 4.76 3.07
C TYR A 47 15.51 3.58 2.37
N GLU A 48 15.20 2.35 2.80
CA GLU A 48 15.80 1.17 2.20
C GLU A 48 15.28 0.87 0.82
N ILE A 49 14.11 1.41 0.46
CA ILE A 49 13.57 1.24 -0.88
C ILE A 49 14.38 2.10 -1.86
N ASN A 50 14.61 3.36 -1.51
CA ASN A 50 15.41 4.24 -2.34
C ASN A 50 15.88 5.41 -1.49
N LYS A 51 17.17 5.45 -1.23
CA LYS A 51 17.70 6.45 -0.31
C LYS A 51 17.64 7.85 -0.85
N TYR A 52 17.59 8.01 -2.16
CA TYR A 52 17.52 9.36 -2.73
C TYR A 52 16.12 9.93 -2.60
N SER A 53 15.12 9.12 -2.93
CA SER A 53 13.74 9.57 -2.87
C SER A 53 13.26 9.73 -1.44
N PHE A 54 13.75 8.88 -0.54
CA PHE A 54 13.27 8.83 0.83
C PHE A 54 14.33 9.22 1.84
N GLU A 55 15.17 10.17 1.45
CA GLU A 55 16.29 10.57 2.29
C GLU A 55 15.84 10.99 3.68
N LYS A 56 14.69 11.65 3.77
CA LYS A 56 14.20 12.16 5.04
C LYS A 56 13.27 11.19 5.74
N SER A 57 13.20 9.96 5.26
CA SER A 57 12.28 8.96 5.80
C SER A 57 13.00 7.77 6.41
N LYS A 58 14.23 7.99 6.84
CA LYS A 58 15.04 6.93 7.40
C LYS A 58 14.36 6.38 8.65
N GLY A 59 14.15 5.07 8.68
CA GLY A 59 13.49 4.41 9.81
C GLY A 59 11.99 4.60 9.85
N ARG A 60 11.40 5.24 8.85
CA ARG A 60 9.97 5.50 8.85
C ARG A 60 9.28 4.60 7.84
N CYS A 61 8.17 4.01 8.24
CA CYS A 61 7.38 3.15 7.34
C CYS A 61 6.41 4.01 6.55
N GLY A 62 5.92 3.44 5.46
CA GLY A 62 4.92 4.12 4.68
C GLY A 62 4.56 3.39 3.41
N PHE A 63 3.54 3.92 2.73
CA PHE A 63 3.10 3.40 1.44
C PHE A 63 3.71 4.24 0.33
N TYR A 64 4.04 3.57 -0.77
CA TYR A 64 4.68 4.26 -1.87
C TYR A 64 4.34 3.56 -3.18
N ALA A 65 4.59 4.26 -4.28
CA ALA A 65 4.50 3.68 -5.61
C ALA A 65 5.65 4.22 -6.45
N TYR A 66 6.01 3.48 -7.46
CA TYR A 66 7.01 3.94 -8.41
C TYR A 66 6.30 4.51 -9.63
N ASP A 67 6.61 5.74 -9.94
CA ASP A 67 6.10 6.40 -11.13
C ASP A 67 7.24 6.55 -12.11
N GLY A 68 7.06 6.08 -13.33
CA GLY A 68 8.14 6.11 -14.31
C GLY A 68 8.63 7.50 -14.63
N GLU A 69 7.82 8.51 -14.36
CA GLU A 69 8.20 9.89 -14.66
C GLU A 69 8.79 10.59 -13.45
N TYR A 70 8.21 10.35 -12.26
CA TYR A 70 8.63 11.06 -11.06
C TYR A 70 9.44 10.22 -10.10
N GLY A 71 9.60 8.92 -10.38
CA GLY A 71 10.32 8.04 -9.49
C GLY A 71 9.44 7.55 -8.36
N TYR A 72 10.05 7.36 -7.20
CA TYR A 72 9.31 6.86 -6.05
C TYR A 72 8.53 7.99 -5.39
N VAL A 73 7.26 7.75 -5.16
CA VAL A 73 6.36 8.74 -4.55
C VAL A 73 5.73 8.12 -3.32
N GLU A 74 5.80 8.82 -2.21
CA GLU A 74 5.16 8.37 -0.99
C GLU A 74 3.70 8.82 -0.97
N TYR A 75 2.83 7.91 -0.49
CA TYR A 75 1.42 8.20 -0.32
C TYR A 75 1.12 8.27 1.17
N ASP A 76 0.96 9.48 1.70
CA ASP A 76 0.70 9.67 3.13
C ASP A 76 -0.78 9.85 3.42
N ASP A 77 -1.64 9.67 2.42
CA ASP A 77 -3.07 9.85 2.55
C ASP A 77 -3.84 8.53 2.50
N VAL A 78 -3.16 7.44 2.79
CA VAL A 78 -3.79 6.13 2.90
C VAL A 78 -4.50 6.05 4.24
N THR A 79 -5.77 5.66 4.22
CA THR A 79 -6.56 5.54 5.44
C THR A 79 -6.73 4.09 5.88
N HIS A 80 -6.81 3.18 4.91
CA HIS A 80 -7.04 1.76 5.19
C HIS A 80 -6.25 0.91 4.21
N TRP A 81 -6.01 -0.32 4.61
CA TRP A 81 -5.30 -1.25 3.74
C TRP A 81 -5.79 -2.68 4.00
N LEU A 82 -5.49 -3.55 3.06
CA LEU A 82 -5.62 -4.99 3.27
C LEU A 82 -4.69 -5.73 2.32
N PRO A 83 -4.34 -6.98 2.68
CA PRO A 83 -3.44 -7.76 1.80
C PRO A 83 -4.10 -8.05 0.48
N LEU A 84 -3.28 -8.12 -0.57
CA LEU A 84 -3.79 -8.56 -1.86
C LEU A 84 -4.14 -10.03 -1.79
N PRO A 85 -5.28 -10.42 -2.40
CA PRO A 85 -5.57 -11.84 -2.50
C PRO A 85 -4.57 -12.51 -3.41
N GLU A 86 -4.27 -13.76 -3.12
CA GLU A 86 -3.40 -14.54 -3.98
C GLU A 86 -4.20 -15.03 -5.18
N LEU A 87 -3.51 -15.12 -6.31
CA LEU A 87 -4.14 -15.66 -7.48
C LEU A 87 -4.37 -17.17 -7.30
N PRO A 88 -5.48 -17.68 -7.82
CA PRO A 88 -5.67 -19.13 -7.80
C PRO A 88 -4.56 -19.82 -8.59
N LYS A 89 -4.27 -21.05 -8.22
CA LYS A 89 -3.28 -21.81 -8.92
C LYS A 89 -3.65 -21.96 -10.39
N GLY A 90 -2.66 -21.83 -11.25
CA GLY A 90 -2.87 -22.00 -12.67
C GLY A 90 -3.40 -20.79 -13.38
N VAL A 91 -3.53 -19.70 -12.68
CA VAL A 91 -4.03 -18.46 -13.27
C VAL A 91 -2.92 -17.42 -13.22
N GLY A 92 -2.87 -16.63 -14.24
CA GLY A 92 -2.04 -15.45 -14.14
C GLY A 92 -0.72 -15.49 -14.87
N HIS A 93 -0.36 -16.62 -15.50
CA HIS A 93 0.83 -16.61 -16.34
C HIS A 93 0.98 -17.85 -17.13
N ASP A 94 1.34 -17.66 -17.39
CA ASP A 94 1.74 -18.33 -18.04
C ASP A 94 2.45 -18.71 -18.46
N GLU A 95 2.45 -18.83 -18.34
CA GLU A 95 3.04 -18.97 -18.56
C GLU A 95 3.39 -19.08 -18.83
#